data_24aab51ea833d6765fbcde8eee3cd4a2
#
_entry.id   24aab51ea833d6765fbcde8eee3cd4a2
#
_cell.length_a   1.000
_cell.length_b   1.000
_cell.length_c   1.000
_cell.angle_alpha   90.00
_cell.angle_beta   90.00
_cell.angle_gamma   90.00
#
_symmetry.space_group_name_H-M   'P 1'
#
loop_
_entity.id
_entity.type
_entity.pdbx_description
1 polymer ?
#
loop_
_entity_poly.entity_id
_entity_poly.type
_entity_poly.pdbx_seq_one_letter_code
_entity_poly.pdbx_strand_id
1 'polypeptide(L)'
;AYLAGHTTGWPELRATLERWTPEKTQPLTGLAPETVRALARAYGRAEAPAIVLGSGFSRAGNGGEATRAIAALPAAVGAWSKRGGGTYGVCSAPSLVDKTLVKRPDLAPGTLRSININLLGPALAGEGLDKPVMSLYVYHANPAAVTSDQNAGLRGLAREELFTVVHERCLT
;
A
#
# COMPACT_ATOMS: atom_id res chain seq x y z
N ALA A 1 -7.64 30.08 -6.80
CA ALA A 1 -7.35 30.72 -5.50
C ALA A 1 -6.80 29.73 -4.48
N TYR A 2 -7.43 28.55 -4.26
CA TYR A 2 -7.00 27.59 -3.22
C TYR A 2 -5.57 27.10 -3.39
N LEU A 3 -5.20 26.61 -4.58
CA LEU A 3 -3.84 26.12 -4.87
C LEU A 3 -2.75 27.16 -4.58
N ALA A 4 -2.96 28.40 -5.00
CA ALA A 4 -1.96 29.45 -4.80
C ALA A 4 -1.73 29.82 -3.32
N GLY A 5 -2.76 29.66 -2.48
CA GLY A 5 -2.67 30.05 -1.07
C GLY A 5 -2.35 28.89 -0.12
N HIS A 6 -2.44 27.62 -0.58
CA HIS A 6 -2.39 26.45 0.31
C HIS A 6 -1.47 25.33 -0.18
N THR A 7 -0.77 25.52 -1.29
CA THR A 7 0.14 24.51 -1.83
C THR A 7 1.48 25.12 -2.25
N THR A 8 2.52 24.30 -2.22
CA THR A 8 3.83 24.62 -2.80
C THR A 8 4.12 23.61 -3.92
N GLY A 9 4.90 24.02 -4.95
CA GLY A 9 5.29 23.14 -6.07
C GLY A 9 4.19 22.91 -7.11
N TRP A 10 3.09 23.68 -7.09
CA TRP A 10 2.01 23.53 -8.07
C TRP A 10 2.46 23.82 -9.51
N PRO A 11 3.24 24.88 -9.81
CA PRO A 11 3.70 25.13 -11.18
C PRO A 11 4.51 23.97 -11.76
N GLU A 12 5.39 23.38 -10.97
CA GLU A 12 6.24 22.24 -11.37
C GLU A 12 5.42 20.98 -11.60
N LEU A 13 4.48 20.68 -10.69
CA LEU A 13 3.55 19.55 -10.85
C LEU A 13 2.71 19.73 -12.12
N ARG A 14 2.16 20.91 -12.35
CA ARG A 14 1.36 21.22 -13.55
C ARG A 14 2.15 20.98 -14.84
N ALA A 15 3.38 21.45 -14.92
CA ALA A 15 4.24 21.23 -16.08
C ALA A 15 4.51 19.73 -16.34
N THR A 16 4.58 18.95 -15.28
CA THR A 16 4.70 17.48 -15.39
C THR A 16 3.40 16.86 -15.89
N LEU A 17 2.24 17.27 -15.37
CA LEU A 17 0.93 16.75 -15.73
C LEU A 17 0.53 17.04 -17.18
N GLU A 18 0.97 18.17 -17.76
CA GLU A 18 0.72 18.52 -19.16
C GLU A 18 1.26 17.47 -20.15
N ARG A 19 2.23 16.67 -19.74
CA ARG A 19 2.79 15.55 -20.54
C ARG A 19 1.92 14.29 -20.50
N TRP A 20 1.02 14.19 -19.52
CA TRP A 20 0.19 12.99 -19.26
C TRP A 20 -1.28 13.28 -19.56
N THR A 21 -1.65 13.18 -20.84
CA THR A 21 -3.06 13.28 -21.23
C THR A 21 -3.78 11.94 -21.07
N PRO A 22 -5.10 11.92 -20.91
CA PRO A 22 -5.86 10.68 -20.86
C PRO A 22 -5.62 9.74 -22.05
N GLU A 23 -5.37 10.29 -23.24
CA GLU A 23 -5.05 9.51 -24.44
C GLU A 23 -3.69 8.81 -24.32
N LYS A 24 -2.69 9.48 -23.77
CA LYS A 24 -1.37 8.88 -23.55
C LYS A 24 -1.37 7.83 -22.43
N THR A 25 -2.27 7.97 -21.48
CA THR A 25 -2.36 7.01 -20.37
C THR A 25 -3.23 5.80 -20.68
N GLN A 26 -4.07 5.87 -21.70
CA GLN A 26 -4.94 4.75 -22.10
C GLN A 26 -4.21 3.43 -22.32
N PRO A 27 -3.12 3.35 -23.10
CA PRO A 27 -2.42 2.08 -23.31
C PRO A 27 -1.76 1.53 -22.03
N LEU A 28 -1.51 2.36 -21.03
CA LEU A 28 -0.91 1.97 -19.75
C LEU A 28 -1.95 1.52 -18.74
N THR A 29 -3.12 2.13 -18.75
CA THR A 29 -4.17 1.92 -17.74
C THR A 29 -5.33 1.06 -18.23
N GLY A 30 -5.50 0.93 -19.55
CA GLY A 30 -6.65 0.29 -20.17
C GLY A 30 -7.95 1.12 -20.08
N LEU A 31 -7.91 2.33 -19.50
CA LEU A 31 -9.08 3.18 -19.33
C LEU A 31 -9.28 4.11 -20.52
N ALA A 32 -10.51 4.17 -21.03
CA ALA A 32 -10.85 5.10 -22.09
C ALA A 32 -10.70 6.56 -21.59
N PRO A 33 -10.17 7.49 -22.43
CA PRO A 33 -9.97 8.89 -22.06
C PRO A 33 -11.23 9.56 -21.52
N GLU A 34 -12.41 9.22 -22.10
CA GLU A 34 -13.68 9.79 -21.66
C GLU A 34 -14.09 9.32 -20.27
N THR A 35 -13.73 8.08 -19.87
CA THR A 35 -13.95 7.58 -18.52
C THR A 35 -13.13 8.37 -17.51
N VAL A 36 -11.85 8.62 -17.82
CA VAL A 36 -10.97 9.44 -16.96
C VAL A 36 -11.51 10.87 -16.82
N ARG A 37 -11.96 11.47 -17.94
CA ARG A 37 -12.54 12.83 -17.92
C ARG A 37 -13.87 12.87 -17.16
N ALA A 38 -14.70 11.85 -17.30
CA ALA A 38 -15.98 11.76 -16.59
C ALA A 38 -15.74 11.68 -15.07
N LEU A 39 -14.81 10.83 -14.64
CA LEU A 39 -14.40 10.74 -13.24
C LEU A 39 -13.85 12.08 -12.71
N ALA A 40 -12.95 12.70 -13.45
CA ALA A 40 -12.38 13.99 -13.06
C ALA A 40 -13.46 15.07 -12.91
N ARG A 41 -14.43 15.12 -13.83
CA ARG A 41 -15.57 16.06 -13.75
C ARG A 41 -16.48 15.76 -12.57
N ALA A 42 -16.77 14.48 -12.30
CA ALA A 42 -17.60 14.07 -11.17
C ALA A 42 -16.93 14.45 -9.84
N TYR A 43 -15.63 14.15 -9.72
CA TYR A 43 -14.83 14.50 -8.54
C TYR A 43 -14.77 16.03 -8.34
N GLY A 44 -14.53 16.79 -9.42
CA GLY A 44 -14.43 18.24 -9.35
C GLY A 44 -15.75 18.97 -9.06
N ARG A 45 -16.91 18.33 -9.33
CA ARG A 45 -18.24 18.89 -9.06
C ARG A 45 -18.78 18.52 -7.69
N ALA A 46 -18.19 17.51 -7.06
CA ALA A 46 -18.63 17.09 -5.74
C ALA A 46 -18.36 18.18 -4.69
N GLU A 47 -19.29 18.40 -3.78
CA GLU A 47 -19.17 19.42 -2.74
C GLU A 47 -17.99 19.15 -1.80
N ALA A 48 -17.84 17.90 -1.33
CA ALA A 48 -16.77 17.48 -0.43
C ALA A 48 -16.21 16.10 -0.88
N PRO A 49 -15.50 16.06 -2.03
CA PRO A 49 -15.01 14.80 -2.53
C PRO A 49 -13.95 14.20 -1.61
N ALA A 50 -14.07 12.90 -1.35
CA ALA A 50 -13.17 12.14 -0.50
C ALA A 50 -12.58 10.96 -1.25
N ILE A 51 -11.33 10.61 -0.93
CA ILE A 51 -10.63 9.44 -1.45
C ILE A 51 -10.18 8.59 -0.27
N VAL A 52 -10.51 7.30 -0.29
CA VAL A 52 -10.03 6.35 0.71
C VAL A 52 -8.95 5.49 0.06
N LEU A 53 -7.74 5.55 0.63
CA LEU A 53 -6.59 4.78 0.17
C LEU A 53 -6.44 3.51 1.01
N GLY A 54 -6.44 2.37 0.36
CA GLY A 54 -6.09 1.10 0.99
C GLY A 54 -4.58 0.92 1.13
N SER A 55 -4.16 -0.08 1.90
CA SER A 55 -2.75 -0.40 2.16
C SER A 55 -2.01 -1.00 0.95
N GLY A 56 -2.70 -1.30 -0.16
CA GLY A 56 -2.09 -1.88 -1.36
C GLY A 56 -0.97 -1.02 -1.95
N PHE A 57 -1.11 0.30 -1.90
CA PHE A 57 -0.07 1.21 -2.39
C PHE A 57 1.28 1.04 -1.68
N SER A 58 1.28 0.73 -0.39
CA SER A 58 2.52 0.50 0.37
C SER A 58 3.28 -0.76 -0.04
N ARG A 59 2.68 -1.59 -0.88
CA ARG A 59 3.23 -2.87 -1.36
C ARG A 59 3.73 -2.82 -2.81
N ALA A 60 3.60 -1.67 -3.46
CA ALA A 60 4.08 -1.46 -4.83
C ALA A 60 5.38 -0.64 -4.83
N GLY A 61 6.28 -0.92 -5.77
CA GLY A 61 7.58 -0.26 -5.86
C GLY A 61 7.50 1.27 -6.02
N ASN A 62 6.45 1.76 -6.69
CA ASN A 62 6.16 3.18 -6.89
C ASN A 62 5.01 3.69 -6.00
N GLY A 63 4.64 2.93 -4.97
CA GLY A 63 3.45 3.21 -4.14
C GLY A 63 3.48 4.58 -3.46
N GLY A 64 4.66 5.04 -3.05
CA GLY A 64 4.84 6.36 -2.46
C GLY A 64 4.47 7.49 -3.43
N GLU A 65 4.94 7.42 -4.67
CA GLU A 65 4.63 8.41 -5.71
C GLU A 65 3.16 8.36 -6.13
N ALA A 66 2.59 7.16 -6.27
CA ALA A 66 1.17 6.99 -6.56
C ALA A 66 0.30 7.59 -5.44
N THR A 67 0.63 7.33 -4.17
CA THR A 67 -0.05 7.91 -3.00
C THR A 67 0.04 9.43 -3.01
N ARG A 68 1.21 10.00 -3.30
CA ARG A 68 1.42 11.44 -3.40
C ARG A 68 0.58 12.06 -4.51
N ALA A 69 0.55 11.44 -5.69
CA ALA A 69 -0.25 11.91 -6.82
C ALA A 69 -1.75 11.91 -6.49
N ILE A 70 -2.26 10.86 -5.83
CA ILE A 70 -3.65 10.79 -5.40
C ILE A 70 -3.95 11.82 -4.31
N ALA A 71 -3.06 12.00 -3.34
CA ALA A 71 -3.23 12.97 -2.27
C ALA A 71 -3.21 14.44 -2.77
N ALA A 72 -2.69 14.69 -3.97
CA ALA A 72 -2.76 16.00 -4.60
C ALA A 72 -4.15 16.33 -5.22
N LEU A 73 -4.98 15.33 -5.52
CA LEU A 73 -6.30 15.55 -6.12
C LEU A 73 -7.24 16.40 -5.24
N PRO A 74 -7.35 16.16 -3.91
CA PRO A 74 -8.13 17.03 -3.04
C PRO A 74 -7.65 18.49 -3.03
N ALA A 75 -6.34 18.70 -3.16
CA ALA A 75 -5.80 20.07 -3.26
C ALA A 75 -6.25 20.75 -4.55
N ALA A 76 -6.26 20.02 -5.69
CA ALA A 76 -6.68 20.55 -6.98
C ALA A 76 -8.10 21.11 -6.99
N VAL A 77 -9.00 20.53 -6.17
CA VAL A 77 -10.42 20.95 -6.07
C VAL A 77 -10.76 21.66 -4.74
N GLY A 78 -9.77 21.90 -3.88
CA GLY A 78 -9.95 22.55 -2.59
C GLY A 78 -10.70 21.70 -1.56
N ALA A 79 -10.73 20.38 -1.73
CA ALA A 79 -11.47 19.48 -0.85
C ALA A 79 -10.90 19.41 0.58
N TRP A 80 -9.62 19.71 0.79
CA TRP A 80 -9.02 19.77 2.13
C TRP A 80 -9.62 20.85 3.03
N SER A 81 -10.27 21.88 2.46
CA SER A 81 -11.00 22.90 3.23
C SER A 81 -12.45 22.52 3.52
N LYS A 82 -12.93 21.38 3.06
CA LYS A 82 -14.30 20.92 3.19
C LYS A 82 -14.40 19.84 4.27
N ARG A 83 -15.40 19.97 5.15
CA ARG A 83 -15.67 18.91 6.13
C ARG A 83 -16.07 17.61 5.42
N GLY A 84 -15.32 16.54 5.68
CA GLY A 84 -15.51 15.24 5.03
C GLY A 84 -14.81 15.08 3.69
N GLY A 85 -14.20 16.16 3.12
CA GLY A 85 -13.37 16.10 1.94
C GLY A 85 -11.92 15.72 2.25
N GLY A 86 -11.14 15.35 1.22
CA GLY A 86 -9.72 15.05 1.37
C GLY A 86 -9.34 13.61 1.05
N THR A 87 -8.18 13.19 1.51
CA THR A 87 -7.70 11.81 1.36
C THR A 87 -7.56 11.15 2.73
N TYR A 88 -8.09 9.95 2.86
CA TYR A 88 -8.05 9.15 4.07
C TYR A 88 -7.26 7.88 3.79
N GLY A 89 -6.22 7.64 4.58
CA GLY A 89 -5.46 6.38 4.55
C GLY A 89 -6.01 5.37 5.56
N VAL A 90 -5.69 4.10 5.36
CA VAL A 90 -5.84 3.09 6.41
C VAL A 90 -4.88 3.45 7.53
N CYS A 91 -5.39 4.09 8.54
CA CYS A 91 -4.64 4.42 9.74
C CYS A 91 -4.69 3.21 10.69
N SER A 92 -3.64 2.40 10.71
CA SER A 92 -3.36 1.69 11.95
C SER A 92 -2.96 2.79 12.95
N ALA A 93 -3.71 2.97 14.02
CA ALA A 93 -3.41 3.96 15.05
C ALA A 93 -2.26 3.49 15.98
N PRO A 94 -1.02 3.37 15.47
CA PRO A 94 0.09 2.81 16.24
C PRO A 94 0.58 3.76 17.33
N SER A 95 0.22 5.04 17.22
CA SER A 95 0.64 6.09 18.15
C SER A 95 -0.27 6.28 19.36
N LEU A 96 -1.49 5.70 19.32
CA LEU A 96 -2.48 5.86 20.39
C LEU A 96 -2.46 4.73 21.42
N VAL A 97 -1.73 3.66 21.16
CA VAL A 97 -1.64 2.49 22.06
C VAL A 97 -0.18 2.16 22.32
N ASP A 98 0.18 2.05 23.58
CA ASP A 98 1.49 1.52 23.97
C ASP A 98 1.57 0.03 23.60
N LYS A 99 2.31 -0.25 22.54
CA LYS A 99 2.51 -1.62 22.02
C LYS A 99 3.55 -2.42 22.81
N THR A 100 4.26 -1.84 23.75
CA THR A 100 5.28 -2.56 24.54
C THR A 100 4.65 -3.64 25.39
N LEU A 101 3.44 -3.39 25.92
CA LEU A 101 2.67 -4.37 26.68
C LEU A 101 2.29 -5.61 25.87
N VAL A 102 2.08 -5.48 24.57
CA VAL A 102 1.71 -6.58 23.67
C VAL A 102 2.95 -7.22 23.06
N LYS A 103 3.90 -6.41 22.62
CA LYS A 103 5.12 -6.89 21.96
C LYS A 103 6.12 -7.53 22.91
N ARG A 104 6.08 -7.18 24.19
CA ARG A 104 6.98 -7.68 25.23
C ARG A 104 8.43 -7.75 24.78
N PRO A 105 9.06 -6.63 24.38
CA PRO A 105 10.45 -6.63 23.92
C PRO A 105 11.42 -7.11 25.01
N ASP A 106 11.02 -7.01 26.28
CA ASP A 106 11.75 -7.53 27.44
C ASP A 106 11.91 -9.06 27.42
N LEU A 107 11.02 -9.78 26.75
CA LEU A 107 11.07 -11.23 26.56
C LEU A 107 11.73 -11.66 25.25
N ALA A 108 12.03 -10.73 24.36
CA ALA A 108 12.64 -11.05 23.07
C ALA A 108 14.11 -11.50 23.26
N PRO A 109 14.49 -12.70 22.74
CA PRO A 109 15.87 -13.17 22.86
C PRO A 109 16.79 -12.37 21.94
N GLY A 110 17.69 -11.56 22.49
CA GLY A 110 18.80 -10.91 21.79
C GLY A 110 18.42 -10.22 20.45
N THR A 111 19.33 -10.31 19.49
CA THR A 111 19.08 -9.78 18.12
C THR A 111 18.34 -10.80 17.28
N LEU A 112 17.09 -10.50 16.93
CA LEU A 112 16.28 -11.33 16.03
C LEU A 112 16.48 -10.90 14.58
N ARG A 113 16.62 -11.88 13.67
CA ARG A 113 16.57 -11.63 12.24
C ARG A 113 15.17 -11.15 11.86
N SER A 114 15.10 -10.05 11.12
CA SER A 114 13.84 -9.51 10.61
C SER A 114 13.82 -9.62 9.09
N ILE A 115 12.72 -10.11 8.54
CA ILE A 115 12.51 -10.22 7.09
C ILE A 115 11.38 -9.28 6.72
N ASN A 116 11.60 -8.47 5.67
CA ASN A 116 10.56 -7.62 5.13
C ASN A 116 9.41 -8.49 4.61
N ILE A 117 8.18 -8.19 5.01
CA ILE A 117 6.99 -8.94 4.61
C ILE A 117 6.81 -9.05 3.09
N ASN A 118 7.27 -8.04 2.33
CA ASN A 118 7.22 -8.07 0.87
C ASN A 118 8.20 -9.07 0.25
N LEU A 119 9.18 -9.53 1.03
CA LEU A 119 10.17 -10.55 0.64
C LEU A 119 9.85 -11.91 1.24
N LEU A 120 8.68 -12.10 1.83
CA LEU A 120 8.31 -13.36 2.47
C LEU A 120 8.34 -14.52 1.48
N GLY A 121 7.80 -14.36 0.27
CA GLY A 121 7.81 -15.38 -0.76
C GLY A 121 9.22 -15.86 -1.12
N PRO A 122 10.13 -14.97 -1.59
CA PRO A 122 11.53 -15.31 -1.82
C PRO A 122 12.22 -15.93 -0.59
N ALA A 123 12.00 -15.38 0.60
CA ALA A 123 12.60 -15.89 1.83
C ALA A 123 12.17 -17.32 2.18
N LEU A 124 10.88 -17.62 2.00
CA LEU A 124 10.36 -19.00 2.19
C LEU A 124 10.90 -19.95 1.11
N ALA A 125 11.11 -19.46 -0.11
CA ALA A 125 11.75 -20.23 -1.18
C ALA A 125 13.25 -20.45 -0.97
N GLY A 126 13.85 -19.85 0.06
CA GLY A 126 15.27 -19.97 0.38
C GLY A 126 16.16 -18.96 -0.35
N GLU A 127 15.58 -17.95 -0.96
CA GLU A 127 16.30 -16.94 -1.75
C GLU A 127 16.79 -15.79 -0.85
N GLY A 128 18.04 -15.34 -1.09
CA GLY A 128 18.61 -14.13 -0.47
C GLY A 128 18.86 -14.20 1.04
N LEU A 129 18.94 -15.40 1.61
CA LEU A 129 19.20 -15.58 3.03
C LEU A 129 20.40 -16.52 3.26
N ASP A 130 21.32 -16.12 4.15
CA ASP A 130 22.44 -16.98 4.59
C ASP A 130 21.96 -18.29 5.24
N LYS A 131 20.87 -18.19 5.98
CA LYS A 131 20.22 -19.33 6.64
C LYS A 131 18.75 -19.39 6.21
N PRO A 132 18.29 -20.50 5.64
CA PRO A 132 16.91 -20.64 5.20
C PRO A 132 15.93 -20.59 6.37
N VAL A 133 14.69 -20.25 6.08
CA VAL A 133 13.58 -20.39 7.02
C VAL A 133 13.22 -21.88 7.11
N MET A 134 13.32 -22.47 8.29
CA MET A 134 13.04 -23.90 8.51
C MET A 134 11.72 -24.15 9.24
N SER A 135 11.16 -23.10 9.85
CA SER A 135 9.84 -23.17 10.48
C SER A 135 9.07 -21.87 10.26
N LEU A 136 7.77 -22.01 10.06
CA LEU A 136 6.83 -20.90 9.87
C LEU A 136 5.62 -21.12 10.78
N TYR A 137 5.33 -20.13 11.62
CA TYR A 137 4.09 -20.09 12.39
C TYR A 137 3.19 -19.01 11.80
N VAL A 138 2.07 -19.42 11.23
CA VAL A 138 1.06 -18.53 10.64
C VAL A 138 -0.04 -18.33 11.67
N TYR A 139 -0.27 -17.10 12.08
CA TYR A 139 -1.33 -16.74 13.00
C TYR A 139 -2.28 -15.75 12.35
N HIS A 140 -3.54 -16.14 12.21
CA HIS A 140 -4.63 -15.32 11.70
C HIS A 140 -4.28 -14.61 10.37
N ALA A 141 -3.72 -15.35 9.42
CA ALA A 141 -3.29 -14.86 8.12
C ALA A 141 -3.32 -15.96 7.06
N ASN A 142 -3.42 -15.56 5.79
CA ASN A 142 -3.28 -16.47 4.66
C ASN A 142 -2.11 -16.03 3.76
N PRO A 143 -0.86 -16.41 4.09
CA PRO A 143 0.30 -16.00 3.29
C PRO A 143 0.24 -16.49 1.84
N ALA A 144 -0.38 -17.63 1.57
CA ALA A 144 -0.54 -18.15 0.21
C ALA A 144 -1.37 -17.22 -0.69
N ALA A 145 -2.32 -16.47 -0.11
CA ALA A 145 -3.18 -15.56 -0.86
C ALA A 145 -2.69 -14.10 -0.85
N VAL A 146 -1.93 -13.67 0.17
CA VAL A 146 -1.66 -12.23 0.38
C VAL A 146 -0.20 -11.83 0.24
N THR A 147 0.72 -12.75 -0.04
CA THR A 147 2.13 -12.40 -0.27
C THR A 147 2.32 -11.65 -1.58
N SER A 148 3.29 -10.73 -1.60
CA SER A 148 3.57 -9.88 -2.77
C SER A 148 4.03 -10.68 -4.00
N ASP A 149 4.75 -11.78 -3.81
CA ASP A 149 5.11 -12.76 -4.84
C ASP A 149 4.46 -14.09 -4.47
N GLN A 150 3.23 -14.28 -4.93
CA GLN A 150 2.45 -15.48 -4.62
C GLN A 150 3.14 -16.76 -5.13
N ASN A 151 3.74 -16.71 -6.32
CA ASN A 151 4.42 -17.88 -6.89
C ASN A 151 5.63 -18.30 -6.05
N ALA A 152 6.46 -17.35 -5.62
CA ALA A 152 7.56 -17.64 -4.70
C ALA A 152 7.03 -18.10 -3.33
N GLY A 153 5.96 -17.49 -2.83
CA GLY A 153 5.29 -17.89 -1.59
C GLY A 153 4.83 -19.34 -1.63
N LEU A 154 4.13 -19.75 -2.69
CA LEU A 154 3.65 -21.13 -2.85
C LEU A 154 4.81 -22.12 -3.00
N ARG A 155 5.86 -21.79 -3.77
CA ARG A 155 7.07 -22.63 -3.86
C ARG A 155 7.71 -22.81 -2.48
N GLY A 156 7.81 -21.71 -1.73
CA GLY A 156 8.39 -21.77 -0.37
C GLY A 156 7.58 -22.59 0.62
N LEU A 157 6.25 -22.44 0.61
CA LEU A 157 5.35 -23.22 1.46
C LEU A 157 5.32 -24.71 1.10
N ALA A 158 5.60 -25.07 -0.15
CA ALA A 158 5.65 -26.45 -0.62
C ALA A 158 6.99 -27.16 -0.32
N ARG A 159 7.98 -26.48 0.29
CA ARG A 159 9.25 -27.10 0.65
C ARG A 159 9.06 -28.15 1.73
N GLU A 160 9.59 -29.33 1.52
CA GLU A 160 9.51 -30.45 2.47
C GLU A 160 10.22 -30.16 3.80
N GLU A 161 11.29 -29.35 3.77
CA GLU A 161 12.07 -28.99 4.95
C GLU A 161 11.44 -27.88 5.78
N LEU A 162 10.39 -27.22 5.27
CA LEU A 162 9.72 -26.12 5.97
C LEU A 162 8.62 -26.68 6.88
N PHE A 163 8.88 -26.73 8.17
CA PHE A 163 7.84 -27.04 9.14
C PHE A 163 6.86 -25.87 9.30
N THR A 164 5.60 -26.07 8.91
CA THR A 164 4.58 -25.02 8.93
C THR A 164 3.48 -25.34 9.91
N VAL A 165 3.19 -24.39 10.81
CA VAL A 165 2.03 -24.43 11.72
C VAL A 165 1.07 -23.32 11.33
N VAL A 166 -0.19 -23.64 11.12
CA VAL A 166 -1.26 -22.67 10.83
C VAL A 166 -2.23 -22.64 12.01
N HIS A 167 -2.35 -21.46 12.62
CA HIS A 167 -3.30 -21.19 13.69
C HIS A 167 -4.38 -20.27 13.15
N GLU A 168 -5.46 -20.86 12.67
CA GLU A 168 -6.58 -20.15 12.04
C GLU A 168 -7.92 -20.79 12.49
N ARG A 169 -9.01 -20.03 12.33
CA ARG A 169 -10.36 -20.50 12.66
C ARG A 169 -10.96 -21.42 11.61
N CYS A 170 -10.52 -21.29 10.38
CA CYS A 170 -11.01 -22.04 9.22
C CYS A 170 -9.84 -22.57 8.40
N LEU A 171 -10.10 -23.64 7.63
CA LEU A 171 -9.19 -24.05 6.57
C LEU A 171 -9.19 -22.98 5.48
N THR A 172 -8.00 -22.53 5.07
CA THR A 172 -7.79 -21.47 4.07
C THR A 172 -6.95 -21.98 2.92
#